data_8666f44dadf092656a56a91715bd1b2a
#
_entry.id   8666f44dadf092656a56a91715bd1b2a
#
_cell.length_a   1.000
_cell.length_b   1.000
_cell.length_c   1.000
_cell.angle_alpha   90.00
_cell.angle_beta   90.00
_cell.angle_gamma   90.00
#
_symmetry.space_group_name_H-M   'P 1'
#
loop_
_entity.id
_entity.type
_entity.pdbx_description
1 polymer ?
#
loop_
_entity_poly.entity_id
_entity_poly.type
_entity_poly.pdbx_seq_one_letter_code
_entity_poly.pdbx_strand_id
1 'polypeptide(L)'
;MRKRQGFALLWAVSAVSIVFLLGGTAFFMRLEALRSEQAMEIEADEAFLVQEVMETIKYNSRLQGALPVPSGDVARNGRQYHISIEENHRMIEGVEMREVSCTVADKTGTSFSAVMLLEAP
;
A
#
# COMPACT_ATOMS: atom_id res chain seq x y z
N MET A 1 61.66 -1.17 13.68
CA MET A 1 60.48 -1.41 14.50
C MET A 1 59.35 -0.40 14.27
N ARG A 2 59.66 0.86 14.00
CA ARG A 2 58.62 1.88 13.69
C ARG A 2 57.75 1.55 12.46
N LYS A 3 58.32 0.90 11.43
CA LYS A 3 57.62 0.49 10.23
C LYS A 3 56.57 -0.60 10.49
N ARG A 4 56.81 -1.49 11.46
CA ARG A 4 55.86 -2.54 11.83
C ARG A 4 54.67 -1.96 12.62
N GLN A 5 54.90 -0.99 13.47
CA GLN A 5 53.82 -0.32 14.21
C GLN A 5 52.91 0.52 13.30
N GLY A 6 53.47 1.24 12.34
CA GLY A 6 52.72 1.98 11.34
C GLY A 6 51.89 1.06 10.44
N PHE A 7 52.47 -0.09 10.06
CA PHE A 7 51.75 -1.07 9.24
C PHE A 7 50.61 -1.74 9.98
N ALA A 8 50.82 -2.10 11.26
CA ALA A 8 49.78 -2.70 12.09
C ALA A 8 48.63 -1.70 12.35
N LEU A 9 48.98 -0.41 12.56
CA LEU A 9 47.98 0.64 12.77
C LEU A 9 47.16 0.90 11.52
N LEU A 10 47.78 0.91 10.35
CA LEU A 10 47.14 1.06 9.06
C LEU A 10 46.21 -0.13 8.79
N TRP A 11 46.63 -1.32 9.13
CA TRP A 11 45.86 -2.54 8.98
C TRP A 11 44.61 -2.54 9.89
N ALA A 12 44.78 -2.09 11.15
CA ALA A 12 43.70 -1.98 12.10
C ALA A 12 42.67 -0.93 11.67
N VAL A 13 43.09 0.22 11.17
CA VAL A 13 42.19 1.28 10.64
C VAL A 13 41.47 0.77 9.43
N SER A 14 42.13 0.05 8.51
CA SER A 14 41.49 -0.55 7.34
C SER A 14 40.43 -1.58 7.73
N ALA A 15 40.72 -2.43 8.70
CA ALA A 15 39.78 -3.46 9.19
C ALA A 15 38.53 -2.81 9.82
N VAL A 16 38.72 -1.79 10.65
CA VAL A 16 37.61 -1.06 11.27
C VAL A 16 36.76 -0.35 10.21
N SER A 17 37.39 0.26 9.20
CA SER A 17 36.68 0.91 8.11
C SER A 17 35.81 -0.06 7.32
N ILE A 18 36.33 -1.25 7.02
CA ILE A 18 35.58 -2.30 6.33
C ILE A 18 34.39 -2.75 7.17
N VAL A 19 34.58 -2.97 8.47
CA VAL A 19 33.49 -3.35 9.38
C VAL A 19 32.41 -2.28 9.43
N PHE A 20 32.78 -1.00 9.48
CA PHE A 20 31.81 0.09 9.43
C PHE A 20 31.05 0.16 8.13
N LEU A 21 31.70 -0.04 6.99
CA LEU A 21 31.05 -0.05 5.69
C LEU A 21 30.07 -1.22 5.56
N LEU A 22 30.46 -2.40 5.96
CA LEU A 22 29.61 -3.58 5.92
C LEU A 22 28.42 -3.46 6.87
N GLY A 23 28.65 -2.99 8.09
CA GLY A 23 27.60 -2.78 9.08
C GLY A 23 26.61 -1.72 8.65
N GLY A 24 27.10 -0.59 8.11
CA GLY A 24 26.26 0.48 7.59
C GLY A 24 25.40 0.04 6.41
N THR A 25 25.98 -0.72 5.49
CA THR A 25 25.23 -1.25 4.33
C THR A 25 24.16 -2.24 4.78
N ALA A 26 24.48 -3.16 5.69
CA ALA A 26 23.53 -4.12 6.21
C ALA A 26 22.37 -3.43 6.94
N PHE A 27 22.68 -2.41 7.75
CA PHE A 27 21.67 -1.62 8.46
C PHE A 27 20.75 -0.88 7.48
N PHE A 28 21.32 -0.28 6.44
CA PHE A 28 20.56 0.45 5.42
C PHE A 28 19.61 -0.50 4.65
N MET A 29 20.10 -1.68 4.27
CA MET A 29 19.26 -2.70 3.62
C MET A 29 18.11 -3.15 4.51
N ARG A 30 18.36 -3.29 5.80
CA ARG A 30 17.31 -3.67 6.76
C ARG A 30 16.24 -2.59 6.90
N LEU A 31 16.64 -1.33 6.91
CA LEU A 31 15.70 -0.21 6.92
C LEU A 31 14.84 -0.18 5.66
N GLU A 32 15.43 -0.39 4.49
CA GLU A 32 14.69 -0.46 3.22
C GLU A 32 13.72 -1.64 3.20
N ALA A 33 14.13 -2.80 3.71
CA ALA A 33 13.26 -3.97 3.80
C ALA A 33 12.07 -3.71 4.71
N LEU A 34 12.25 -3.06 5.85
CA LEU A 34 11.16 -2.69 6.76
C LEU A 34 10.20 -1.68 6.12
N ARG A 35 10.72 -0.69 5.41
CA ARG A 35 9.88 0.27 4.68
C ARG A 35 9.08 -0.41 3.59
N SER A 36 9.70 -1.34 2.87
CA SER A 36 9.03 -2.12 1.82
C SER A 36 7.92 -3.00 2.38
N GLU A 37 8.16 -3.64 3.53
CA GLU A 37 7.12 -4.43 4.21
C GLU A 37 5.94 -3.56 4.64
N GLN A 38 6.18 -2.38 5.21
CA GLN A 38 5.12 -1.44 5.58
C GLN A 38 4.32 -0.98 4.37
N ALA A 39 4.99 -0.68 3.27
CA ALA A 39 4.32 -0.28 2.03
C ALA A 39 3.45 -1.41 1.49
N MET A 40 3.92 -2.66 1.53
CA MET A 40 3.15 -3.83 1.12
C MET A 40 1.94 -4.06 2.01
N GLU A 41 2.06 -3.88 3.32
CA GLU A 41 0.94 -3.99 4.25
C GLU A 41 -0.14 -2.94 3.96
N ILE A 42 0.27 -1.70 3.71
CA ILE A 42 -0.65 -0.62 3.36
C ILE A 42 -1.36 -0.93 2.05
N GLU A 43 -0.64 -1.36 1.02
CA GLU A 43 -1.23 -1.75 -0.26
C GLU A 43 -2.20 -2.92 -0.10
N ALA A 44 -1.85 -3.92 0.70
CA ALA A 44 -2.72 -5.06 0.97
C ALA A 44 -4.00 -4.62 1.68
N ASP A 45 -3.90 -3.77 2.69
CA ASP A 45 -5.06 -3.24 3.41
C ASP A 45 -5.97 -2.43 2.48
N GLU A 46 -5.39 -1.57 1.64
CA GLU A 46 -6.14 -0.79 0.66
C GLU A 46 -6.84 -1.70 -0.36
N ALA A 47 -6.17 -2.72 -0.86
CA ALA A 47 -6.75 -3.69 -1.80
C ALA A 47 -7.90 -4.46 -1.16
N PHE A 48 -7.76 -4.90 0.08
CA PHE A 48 -8.82 -5.57 0.82
C PHE A 48 -10.03 -4.68 1.04
N LEU A 49 -9.82 -3.41 1.39
CA LEU A 49 -10.92 -2.46 1.58
C LEU A 49 -11.65 -2.20 0.28
N VAL A 50 -10.94 -2.02 -0.83
CA VAL A 50 -11.54 -1.86 -2.16
C VAL A 50 -12.36 -3.09 -2.53
N GLN A 51 -11.81 -4.27 -2.31
CA GLN A 51 -12.50 -5.53 -2.59
C GLN A 51 -13.77 -5.67 -1.75
N GLU A 52 -13.71 -5.36 -0.47
CA GLU A 52 -14.86 -5.39 0.44
C GLU A 52 -15.97 -4.44 -0.03
N VAL A 53 -15.63 -3.21 -0.41
CA VAL A 53 -16.57 -2.23 -0.95
C VAL A 53 -17.20 -2.74 -2.24
N MET A 54 -16.39 -3.22 -3.17
CA MET A 54 -16.86 -3.71 -4.48
C MET A 54 -17.78 -4.93 -4.34
N GLU A 55 -17.42 -5.87 -3.47
CA GLU A 55 -18.25 -7.05 -3.20
C GLU A 55 -19.58 -6.66 -2.57
N THR A 56 -19.58 -5.71 -1.63
CA THR A 56 -20.79 -5.21 -0.99
C THR A 56 -21.71 -4.55 -2.02
N ILE A 57 -21.15 -3.72 -2.91
CA ILE A 57 -21.93 -3.07 -3.98
C ILE A 57 -22.51 -4.10 -4.94
N LYS A 58 -21.72 -5.10 -5.34
CA LYS A 58 -22.20 -6.19 -6.19
C LYS A 58 -23.33 -6.98 -5.54
N TYR A 59 -23.18 -7.30 -4.26
CA TYR A 59 -24.21 -8.00 -3.50
C TYR A 59 -25.51 -7.21 -3.48
N ASN A 60 -25.43 -5.92 -3.13
CA ASN A 60 -26.60 -5.05 -3.09
C ASN A 60 -27.27 -4.92 -4.45
N SER A 61 -26.48 -4.87 -5.52
CA SER A 61 -27.00 -4.77 -6.89
C SER A 61 -27.68 -6.06 -7.37
N ARG A 62 -27.08 -7.23 -7.09
CA ARG A 62 -27.60 -8.51 -7.57
C ARG A 62 -28.78 -9.03 -6.77
N LEU A 63 -28.73 -8.90 -5.46
CA LEU A 63 -29.70 -9.50 -4.55
C LEU A 63 -30.66 -8.47 -3.96
N GLN A 64 -30.61 -7.23 -4.43
CA GLN A 64 -31.38 -6.10 -3.86
C GLN A 64 -31.17 -6.00 -2.35
N GLY A 65 -29.96 -6.35 -1.89
CA GLY A 65 -29.57 -6.25 -0.51
C GLY A 65 -29.39 -4.81 -0.07
N ALA A 66 -29.41 -4.59 1.23
CA ALA A 66 -29.24 -3.27 1.83
C ALA A 66 -28.09 -3.27 2.83
N LEU A 67 -27.01 -4.01 2.54
CA LEU A 67 -25.84 -4.00 3.38
C LEU A 67 -25.15 -2.64 3.35
N PRO A 68 -24.69 -2.12 4.50
CA PRO A 68 -23.99 -0.84 4.53
C PRO A 68 -22.65 -0.97 3.77
N VAL A 69 -22.42 -0.02 2.85
CA VAL A 69 -21.18 0.06 2.11
C VAL A 69 -20.17 0.86 2.91
N PRO A 70 -18.98 0.32 3.20
CA PRO A 70 -17.94 1.10 3.89
C PRO A 70 -17.57 2.34 3.09
N SER A 71 -17.60 3.50 3.73
CA SER A 71 -17.22 4.77 3.11
C SER A 71 -16.70 5.74 4.17
N GLY A 72 -15.95 6.76 3.73
CA GLY A 72 -15.35 7.73 4.62
C GLY A 72 -14.12 7.18 5.34
N ASP A 73 -13.94 7.56 6.58
CA ASP A 73 -12.76 7.16 7.35
C ASP A 73 -12.97 5.80 8.01
N VAL A 74 -12.06 4.88 7.71
CA VAL A 74 -12.08 3.51 8.24
C VAL A 74 -10.72 3.20 8.84
N ALA A 75 -10.71 2.56 10.01
CA ALA A 75 -9.48 2.09 10.65
C ALA A 75 -9.27 0.60 10.38
N ARG A 76 -8.07 0.25 9.94
CA ARG A 76 -7.63 -1.15 9.73
C ARG A 76 -6.19 -1.32 10.18
N ASN A 77 -5.94 -2.35 10.95
CA ASN A 77 -4.59 -2.71 11.43
C ASN A 77 -3.85 -1.53 12.08
N GLY A 78 -4.57 -0.69 12.84
CA GLY A 78 -4.01 0.48 13.50
C GLY A 78 -3.73 1.67 12.57
N ARG A 79 -4.13 1.60 11.30
CA ARG A 79 -3.99 2.67 10.32
C ARG A 79 -5.37 3.21 9.92
N GLN A 80 -5.41 4.49 9.56
CA GLN A 80 -6.63 5.12 9.08
C GLN A 80 -6.60 5.27 7.57
N TYR A 81 -7.70 4.89 6.94
CA TYR A 81 -7.90 4.98 5.50
C TYR A 81 -9.14 5.80 5.19
N HIS A 82 -9.12 6.48 4.06
CA HIS A 82 -10.26 7.23 3.56
C HIS A 82 -10.78 6.56 2.29
N ILE A 83 -12.06 6.20 2.29
CA ILE A 83 -12.71 5.54 1.18
C ILE A 83 -13.60 6.53 0.44
N SER A 84 -13.33 6.72 -0.84
CA SER A 84 -14.15 7.55 -1.73
C SER A 84 -14.81 6.66 -2.77
N ILE A 85 -16.13 6.84 -2.95
CA ILE A 85 -16.92 6.09 -3.94
C ILE A 85 -17.57 7.10 -4.87
N GLU A 86 -17.35 6.94 -6.17
CA GLU A 86 -17.99 7.74 -7.20
C GLU A 86 -18.81 6.86 -8.12
N GLU A 87 -20.01 7.31 -8.46
CA GLU A 87 -20.88 6.64 -9.42
C GLU A 87 -21.12 7.55 -10.62
N ASN A 88 -20.94 6.99 -11.81
CA ASN A 88 -21.26 7.65 -13.05
C ASN A 88 -22.13 6.73 -13.90
N HIS A 89 -23.08 7.31 -14.64
CA HIS A 89 -23.89 6.56 -15.59
C HIS A 89 -23.29 6.70 -16.98
N ARG A 90 -23.13 5.57 -17.68
CA ARG A 90 -22.64 5.53 -19.07
C ARG A 90 -23.57 4.68 -19.92
N MET A 91 -23.74 5.12 -21.16
CA MET A 91 -24.41 4.32 -22.17
C MET A 91 -23.37 3.58 -22.99
N ILE A 92 -23.40 2.27 -22.93
CA ILE A 92 -22.51 1.39 -23.72
C ILE A 92 -23.38 0.52 -24.60
N GLU A 93 -23.23 0.66 -25.91
CA GLU A 93 -23.98 -0.11 -26.92
C GLU A 93 -25.51 -0.08 -26.71
N GLY A 94 -26.04 1.06 -26.27
CA GLY A 94 -27.47 1.21 -26.02
C GLY A 94 -27.95 0.70 -24.66
N VAL A 95 -27.06 0.16 -23.85
CA VAL A 95 -27.36 -0.29 -22.50
C VAL A 95 -26.85 0.73 -21.49
N GLU A 96 -27.71 1.11 -20.57
CA GLU A 96 -27.31 2.00 -19.48
C GLU A 96 -26.50 1.22 -18.45
N MET A 97 -25.24 1.63 -18.26
CA MET A 97 -24.32 1.02 -17.31
C MET A 97 -23.96 2.00 -16.22
N ARG A 98 -23.84 1.48 -15.02
CA ARG A 98 -23.38 2.24 -13.86
C ARG A 98 -21.91 1.97 -13.63
N GLU A 99 -21.08 3.00 -13.74
CA GLU A 99 -19.66 2.91 -13.46
C GLU A 99 -19.42 3.34 -12.01
N VAL A 100 -18.92 2.41 -11.21
CA VAL A 100 -18.61 2.66 -9.80
C VAL A 100 -17.10 2.63 -9.63
N SER A 101 -16.53 3.74 -9.17
CA SER A 101 -15.12 3.80 -8.85
C SER A 101 -14.94 3.96 -7.34
N CYS A 102 -14.03 3.17 -6.79
CA CYS A 102 -13.69 3.19 -5.38
C CYS A 102 -12.22 3.51 -5.23
N THR A 103 -11.90 4.50 -4.41
CA THR A 103 -10.52 4.88 -4.10
C THR A 103 -10.32 4.81 -2.61
N VAL A 104 -9.29 4.11 -2.18
CA VAL A 104 -8.87 4.03 -0.78
C VAL A 104 -7.51 4.69 -0.67
N ALA A 105 -7.39 5.67 0.20
CA ALA A 105 -6.14 6.40 0.42
C ALA A 105 -5.78 6.37 1.90
N ASP A 106 -4.49 6.30 2.20
CA ASP A 106 -3.99 6.45 3.55
C ASP A 106 -3.47 7.87 3.79
N LYS A 107 -3.01 8.16 5.02
CA LYS A 107 -2.48 9.47 5.37
C LYS A 107 -1.12 9.77 4.74
N THR A 108 -0.40 8.75 4.29
CA THR A 108 0.93 8.92 3.67
C THR A 108 0.87 9.29 2.19
N GLY A 109 -0.32 9.30 1.61
CA GLY A 109 -0.52 9.61 0.20
C GLY A 109 -0.58 8.39 -0.72
N THR A 110 -0.41 7.18 -0.18
CA THR A 110 -0.58 5.96 -0.96
C THR A 110 -2.07 5.72 -1.20
N SER A 111 -2.45 5.44 -2.43
CA SER A 111 -3.84 5.20 -2.80
C SER A 111 -3.97 4.00 -3.73
N PHE A 112 -5.10 3.32 -3.61
CA PHE A 112 -5.49 2.24 -4.50
C PHE A 112 -6.90 2.50 -5.01
N SER A 113 -7.12 2.37 -6.31
CA SER A 113 -8.43 2.58 -6.91
C SER A 113 -8.81 1.44 -7.84
N ALA A 114 -10.10 1.17 -7.89
CA ALA A 114 -10.67 0.18 -8.79
C ALA A 114 -11.98 0.70 -9.37
N VAL A 115 -12.27 0.28 -10.58
CA VAL A 115 -13.48 0.66 -11.31
C VAL A 115 -14.26 -0.60 -11.67
N MET A 116 -15.57 -0.54 -11.51
CA MET A 116 -16.48 -1.64 -11.80
C MET A 116 -17.64 -1.14 -12.64
N LEU A 117 -18.03 -1.93 -13.65
CA LEU A 117 -19.20 -1.65 -14.45
C LEU A 117 -20.34 -2.58 -14.03
N LEU A 118 -21.49 -2.00 -13.72
CA LEU A 118 -22.71 -2.72 -13.35
C LEU A 118 -23.84 -2.31 -14.28
N GLU A 119 -24.72 -3.26 -14.59
CA GLU A 119 -25.95 -2.90 -15.28
C GLU A 119 -26.81 -2.02 -14.36
N ALA A 120 -27.39 -0.98 -14.92
CA ALA A 120 -28.33 -0.15 -14.19
C ALA A 120 -29.62 -0.95 -13.90
N PRO A 121 -30.20 -0.84 -12.71
CA PRO A 121 -31.42 -1.56 -12.36
C PRO A 121 -32.64 -1.09 -13.16
#